data_8438d38f1f82ce761909fceb2dd4665b
#
_entry.id   8438d38f1f82ce761909fceb2dd4665b
#
_cell.length_a   1.000
_cell.length_b   1.000
_cell.length_c   1.000
_cell.angle_alpha   90.00
_cell.angle_beta   90.00
_cell.angle_gamma   90.00
#
_symmetry.space_group_name_H-M   'P 1'
#
loop_
_entity.id
_entity.type
_entity.pdbx_description
1 polymer ?
#
loop_
_entity_poly.entity_id
_entity_poly.type
_entity_poly.pdbx_seq_one_letter_code
_entity_poly.pdbx_strand_id
1 'polypeptide(L)'
;MKHYQGIIILLVLLFASSFISCASYEAVAVPKLQPEFAVNAKKQNDVIVAARVFSKDDCRKYFDKDVISEGYQPIQVAVDNRSKEYLLLSKSGISLPMVPPEEVAKKCYRSTAGRATGYGIGALFLWPLAVPAIVDGVKSSNANTQMDIDFAAKGLQESVIQPFSNISGVIFFFSSEFKSYLGVNLINRETNE
;
A
#
# COMPACT_ATOMS: atom_id res chain seq x y z
N MET A 1 -21.94 -12.11 -49.51
CA MET A 1 -20.62 -12.40 -48.85
C MET A 1 -19.92 -11.16 -48.33
N LYS A 2 -19.91 -10.01 -49.03
CA LYS A 2 -19.21 -8.78 -48.56
C LYS A 2 -19.77 -8.18 -47.23
N HIS A 3 -21.08 -8.28 -46.96
CA HIS A 3 -21.65 -7.76 -45.72
C HIS A 3 -21.27 -8.54 -44.47
N TYR A 4 -21.09 -9.85 -44.56
CA TYR A 4 -20.62 -10.68 -43.42
C TYR A 4 -19.16 -10.40 -43.02
N GLN A 5 -18.34 -10.09 -44.03
CA GLN A 5 -16.94 -9.69 -43.74
C GLN A 5 -16.86 -8.39 -42.93
N GLY A 6 -17.69 -7.40 -43.23
CA GLY A 6 -17.75 -6.15 -42.46
C GLY A 6 -18.21 -6.35 -41.01
N ILE A 7 -19.20 -7.22 -40.80
CA ILE A 7 -19.71 -7.55 -39.45
C ILE A 7 -18.66 -8.29 -38.63
N ILE A 8 -17.93 -9.23 -39.24
CA ILE A 8 -16.85 -9.98 -38.57
C ILE A 8 -15.71 -9.03 -38.18
N ILE A 9 -15.31 -8.12 -39.05
CA ILE A 9 -14.26 -7.14 -38.77
C ILE A 9 -14.69 -6.21 -37.62
N LEU A 10 -15.93 -5.75 -37.62
CA LEU A 10 -16.48 -4.90 -36.55
C LEU A 10 -16.51 -5.63 -35.21
N LEU A 11 -16.93 -6.88 -35.19
CA LEU A 11 -16.93 -7.73 -33.98
C LEU A 11 -15.50 -7.98 -33.46
N VAL A 12 -14.54 -8.22 -34.33
CA VAL A 12 -13.13 -8.39 -33.95
C VAL A 12 -12.55 -7.09 -33.37
N LEU A 13 -12.86 -5.93 -33.95
CA LEU A 13 -12.44 -4.63 -33.44
C LEU A 13 -13.08 -4.29 -32.09
N LEU A 14 -14.35 -4.61 -31.89
CA LEU A 14 -15.04 -4.47 -30.60
C LEU A 14 -14.47 -5.39 -29.54
N PHE A 15 -14.10 -6.62 -29.90
CA PHE A 15 -13.47 -7.58 -29.01
C PHE A 15 -12.04 -7.17 -28.65
N ALA A 16 -11.27 -6.63 -29.60
CA ALA A 16 -9.91 -6.17 -29.38
C ALA A 16 -9.83 -4.94 -28.43
N SER A 17 -10.84 -4.06 -28.44
CA SER A 17 -10.88 -2.91 -27.54
C SER A 17 -11.17 -3.26 -26.07
N SER A 18 -11.73 -4.45 -25.81
CA SER A 18 -12.03 -4.91 -24.44
C SER A 18 -10.80 -5.37 -23.64
N PHE A 19 -9.64 -5.54 -24.27
CA PHE A 19 -8.43 -6.06 -23.63
C PHE A 19 -7.44 -4.99 -23.15
N ILE A 20 -7.76 -3.69 -23.27
CA ILE A 20 -6.90 -2.61 -22.78
C ILE A 20 -7.17 -2.38 -21.27
N SER A 21 -7.07 -3.43 -20.47
CA SER A 21 -7.00 -3.27 -19.02
C SER A 21 -5.55 -2.99 -18.64
N CYS A 22 -5.18 -1.72 -18.49
CA CYS A 22 -3.87 -1.34 -18.01
C CYS A 22 -3.69 -1.81 -16.56
N ALA A 23 -2.68 -2.64 -16.33
CA ALA A 23 -2.18 -2.92 -14.99
C ALA A 23 -1.32 -1.73 -14.54
N SER A 24 -1.96 -0.60 -14.21
CA SER A 24 -1.32 0.57 -13.61
C SER A 24 -1.42 0.52 -12.09
N TYR A 25 -0.48 1.13 -11.40
CA TYR A 25 -0.55 1.39 -9.97
C TYR A 25 -0.86 2.87 -9.77
N GLU A 26 -1.97 3.19 -9.11
CA GLU A 26 -2.53 4.56 -9.06
C GLU A 26 -2.85 5.00 -7.62
N ALA A 27 -2.05 4.57 -6.65
CA ALA A 27 -2.22 4.98 -5.27
C ALA A 27 -1.92 6.47 -5.09
N VAL A 28 -2.73 7.14 -4.26
CA VAL A 28 -2.50 8.54 -3.89
C VAL A 28 -1.65 8.64 -2.61
N ALA A 29 -1.05 9.81 -2.38
CA ALA A 29 -0.30 10.07 -1.16
C ALA A 29 -1.21 10.02 0.08
N VAL A 30 -0.70 9.44 1.17
CA VAL A 30 -1.37 9.47 2.47
C VAL A 30 -1.29 10.88 3.04
N PRO A 31 -2.41 11.53 3.38
CA PRO A 31 -2.38 12.86 4.00
C PRO A 31 -1.72 12.77 5.37
N LYS A 32 -0.96 13.81 5.75
CA LYS A 32 -0.35 13.86 7.07
C LYS A 32 -1.44 13.85 8.14
N LEU A 33 -1.33 12.92 9.08
CA LEU A 33 -2.14 12.92 10.28
C LEU A 33 -1.60 14.01 11.23
N GLN A 34 -2.48 14.90 11.65
CA GLN A 34 -2.15 15.95 12.63
C GLN A 34 -2.59 15.48 14.01
N PRO A 35 -1.68 15.11 14.91
CA PRO A 35 -2.03 14.50 16.19
C PRO A 35 -2.94 15.38 17.06
N GLU A 36 -2.74 16.68 17.05
CA GLU A 36 -3.50 17.60 17.90
C GLU A 36 -5.01 17.65 17.60
N PHE A 37 -5.42 17.30 16.37
CA PHE A 37 -6.82 17.27 15.95
C PHE A 37 -7.41 15.87 15.91
N ALA A 38 -6.63 14.84 16.22
CA ALA A 38 -7.11 13.48 16.18
C ALA A 38 -7.90 13.12 17.45
N VAL A 39 -9.09 12.55 17.27
CA VAL A 39 -10.01 12.21 18.36
C VAL A 39 -9.38 11.25 19.40
N ASN A 40 -8.48 10.40 18.95
CA ASN A 40 -7.80 9.38 19.76
C ASN A 40 -6.37 9.76 20.13
N ALA A 41 -6.00 11.04 19.99
CA ALA A 41 -4.67 11.52 20.37
C ALA A 41 -4.42 11.33 21.87
N LYS A 42 -3.22 10.92 22.20
CA LYS A 42 -2.72 10.84 23.58
C LYS A 42 -1.56 11.81 23.74
N LYS A 43 -1.62 12.61 24.78
CA LYS A 43 -0.54 13.54 25.14
C LYS A 43 0.13 13.08 26.41
N GLN A 44 1.47 13.02 26.39
CA GLN A 44 2.31 12.74 27.55
C GLN A 44 3.63 13.51 27.40
N ASN A 45 4.05 14.24 28.43
CA ASN A 45 5.35 14.95 28.48
C ASN A 45 5.64 15.80 27.23
N ASP A 46 4.66 16.60 26.79
CA ASP A 46 4.72 17.41 25.57
C ASP A 46 4.95 16.63 24.26
N VAL A 47 4.65 15.36 24.27
CA VAL A 47 4.56 14.53 23.07
C VAL A 47 3.10 14.16 22.83
N ILE A 48 2.66 14.31 21.58
CA ILE A 48 1.31 13.92 21.18
C ILE A 48 1.44 12.77 20.16
N VAL A 49 0.79 11.66 20.45
CA VAL A 49 0.72 10.51 19.54
C VAL A 49 -0.71 10.29 19.11
N ALA A 50 -0.92 10.09 17.83
CA ALA A 50 -2.21 9.71 17.28
C ALA A 50 -2.07 8.53 16.33
N ALA A 51 -3.12 7.72 16.24
CA ALA A 51 -3.21 6.61 15.31
C ALA A 51 -4.54 6.66 14.56
N ARG A 52 -4.52 6.29 13.29
CA ARG A 52 -5.70 6.18 12.43
C ARG A 52 -5.70 4.81 11.77
N VAL A 53 -6.72 4.02 12.06
CA VAL A 53 -6.93 2.72 11.42
C VAL A 53 -7.49 2.94 10.03
N PHE A 54 -6.94 2.28 9.01
CA PHE A 54 -7.44 2.37 7.65
C PHE A 54 -8.62 1.44 7.43
N SER A 55 -9.62 1.96 6.73
CA SER A 55 -10.71 1.19 6.15
C SER A 55 -10.25 0.52 4.84
N LYS A 56 -11.09 -0.38 4.30
CA LYS A 56 -10.86 -0.96 2.96
C LYS A 56 -10.81 0.10 1.87
N ASP A 57 -11.62 1.15 1.99
CA ASP A 57 -11.63 2.26 1.02
C ASP A 57 -10.37 3.13 1.14
N ASP A 58 -9.90 3.38 2.37
CA ASP A 58 -8.58 4.00 2.57
C ASP A 58 -7.47 3.16 1.92
N CYS A 59 -7.50 1.84 2.10
CA CYS A 59 -6.51 0.94 1.49
C CYS A 59 -6.54 1.02 -0.04
N ARG A 60 -7.72 0.97 -0.65
CA ARG A 60 -7.86 1.11 -2.11
C ARG A 60 -7.35 2.46 -2.60
N LYS A 61 -7.63 3.53 -1.85
CA LYS A 61 -7.21 4.89 -2.20
C LYS A 61 -5.70 5.09 -2.07
N TYR A 62 -5.12 4.64 -0.96
CA TYR A 62 -3.72 4.95 -0.61
C TYR A 62 -2.73 3.87 -1.04
N PHE A 63 -3.19 2.65 -1.35
CA PHE A 63 -2.35 1.53 -1.76
C PHE A 63 -2.80 0.89 -3.07
N ASP A 64 -3.88 1.43 -3.70
CA ASP A 64 -4.48 0.84 -4.90
C ASP A 64 -4.81 -0.66 -4.76
N LYS A 65 -5.02 -1.10 -3.51
CA LYS A 65 -5.31 -2.48 -3.10
C LYS A 65 -6.13 -2.53 -1.82
N ASP A 66 -6.98 -3.54 -1.70
CA ASP A 66 -7.63 -3.88 -0.43
C ASP A 66 -6.65 -4.71 0.44
N VAL A 67 -5.72 -4.01 1.09
CA VAL A 67 -4.66 -4.60 1.94
C VAL A 67 -5.26 -5.43 3.08
N ILE A 68 -6.47 -5.04 3.55
CA ILE A 68 -7.15 -5.77 4.63
C ILE A 68 -7.60 -7.15 4.14
N SER A 69 -8.08 -7.26 2.91
CA SER A 69 -8.46 -8.54 2.31
C SER A 69 -7.27 -9.46 2.04
N GLU A 70 -6.06 -8.92 1.96
CA GLU A 70 -4.81 -9.68 1.89
C GLU A 70 -4.29 -10.13 3.28
N GLY A 71 -5.04 -9.84 4.34
CA GLY A 71 -4.73 -10.27 5.70
C GLY A 71 -3.96 -9.28 6.56
N TYR A 72 -3.82 -8.03 6.15
CA TYR A 72 -3.07 -7.01 6.88
C TYR A 72 -3.93 -5.82 7.26
N GLN A 73 -3.72 -5.28 8.45
CA GLN A 73 -4.36 -4.06 8.92
C GLN A 73 -3.36 -2.90 8.91
N PRO A 74 -3.51 -1.92 7.98
CA PRO A 74 -2.70 -0.71 8.02
C PRO A 74 -3.21 0.27 9.07
N ILE A 75 -2.27 0.91 9.77
CA ILE A 75 -2.54 1.97 10.74
C ILE A 75 -1.58 3.12 10.46
N GLN A 76 -2.11 4.29 10.23
CA GLN A 76 -1.30 5.51 10.19
C GLN A 76 -1.00 5.95 11.62
N VAL A 77 0.27 6.15 11.93
CA VAL A 77 0.74 6.69 13.20
C VAL A 77 1.39 8.04 12.95
N ALA A 78 1.15 8.98 13.84
CA ALA A 78 1.82 10.27 13.85
C ALA A 78 2.27 10.62 15.27
N VAL A 79 3.47 11.16 15.38
CA VAL A 79 4.07 11.62 16.62
C VAL A 79 4.45 13.09 16.43
N ASP A 80 3.97 13.95 17.33
CA ASP A 80 4.31 15.36 17.41
C ASP A 80 5.12 15.59 18.68
N ASN A 81 6.40 15.82 18.53
CA ASN A 81 7.33 16.09 19.63
C ASN A 81 7.39 17.61 19.89
N ARG A 82 6.71 18.06 20.90
CA ARG A 82 6.71 19.47 21.36
C ARG A 82 7.71 19.73 22.49
N SER A 83 8.44 18.68 22.89
CA SER A 83 9.47 18.78 23.91
C SER A 83 10.79 19.31 23.34
N LYS A 84 11.74 19.57 24.22
CA LYS A 84 13.13 19.94 23.87
C LYS A 84 14.03 18.73 23.66
N GLU A 85 13.50 17.53 23.78
CA GLU A 85 14.24 16.27 23.79
C GLU A 85 14.29 15.61 22.42
N TYR A 86 15.36 14.86 22.15
CA TYR A 86 15.47 13.99 20.98
C TYR A 86 14.87 12.62 21.33
N LEU A 87 13.82 12.24 20.62
CA LEU A 87 13.08 11.00 20.88
C LEU A 87 13.38 9.98 19.81
N LEU A 88 13.74 8.78 20.20
CA LEU A 88 13.92 7.65 19.29
C LEU A 88 12.60 6.89 19.17
N LEU A 89 12.09 6.81 17.95
CA LEU A 89 11.06 5.85 17.57
C LEU A 89 11.73 4.64 16.96
N SER A 90 11.59 3.50 17.61
CA SER A 90 12.08 2.20 17.11
C SER A 90 10.94 1.23 16.88
N LYS A 91 11.18 0.20 16.06
CA LYS A 91 10.21 -0.89 15.87
C LYS A 91 9.88 -1.62 17.16
N SER A 92 10.87 -1.80 18.02
CA SER A 92 10.69 -2.42 19.34
C SER A 92 9.83 -1.58 20.30
N GLY A 93 9.68 -0.29 20.04
CA GLY A 93 8.79 0.59 20.81
C GLY A 93 7.31 0.44 20.44
N ILE A 94 6.99 -0.27 19.38
CA ILE A 94 5.60 -0.54 18.98
C ILE A 94 5.13 -1.82 19.64
N SER A 95 4.00 -1.77 20.35
CA SER A 95 3.50 -2.87 21.19
C SER A 95 2.97 -4.09 20.42
N LEU A 96 2.80 -3.99 19.10
CA LEU A 96 2.32 -5.08 18.25
C LEU A 96 3.39 -5.47 17.23
N PRO A 97 3.48 -6.75 16.82
CA PRO A 97 4.43 -7.19 15.82
C PRO A 97 4.12 -6.56 14.46
N MET A 98 5.03 -5.72 13.98
CA MET A 98 4.88 -5.05 12.69
C MET A 98 5.33 -5.95 11.54
N VAL A 99 4.60 -5.87 10.43
CA VAL A 99 4.98 -6.51 9.17
C VAL A 99 5.71 -5.49 8.30
N PRO A 100 6.86 -5.84 7.70
CA PRO A 100 7.57 -4.95 6.79
C PRO A 100 6.70 -4.52 5.60
N PRO A 101 6.70 -3.22 5.22
CA PRO A 101 5.93 -2.73 4.08
C PRO A 101 6.17 -3.51 2.78
N GLU A 102 7.41 -3.97 2.56
CA GLU A 102 7.82 -4.72 1.38
C GLU A 102 7.18 -6.12 1.34
N GLU A 103 6.95 -6.73 2.50
CA GLU A 103 6.26 -8.03 2.59
C GLU A 103 4.79 -7.86 2.23
N VAL A 104 4.15 -6.81 2.75
CA VAL A 104 2.76 -6.49 2.45
C VAL A 104 2.59 -6.17 0.96
N ALA A 105 3.49 -5.36 0.39
CA ALA A 105 3.48 -5.04 -1.03
C ALA A 105 3.53 -6.29 -1.90
N LYS A 106 4.42 -7.25 -1.58
CA LYS A 106 4.54 -8.53 -2.31
C LYS A 106 3.24 -9.35 -2.30
N LYS A 107 2.48 -9.34 -1.19
CA LYS A 107 1.17 -10.00 -1.13
C LYS A 107 0.13 -9.28 -1.99
N CYS A 108 0.27 -7.98 -2.14
CA CYS A 108 -0.62 -7.15 -2.95
C CYS A 108 -0.28 -7.17 -4.45
N TYR A 109 0.80 -7.83 -4.88
CA TYR A 109 1.23 -7.83 -6.26
C TYR A 109 0.12 -8.23 -7.23
N ARG A 110 0.13 -7.57 -8.38
CA ARG A 110 -0.73 -7.95 -9.50
C ARG A 110 -0.17 -9.20 -10.14
N SER A 111 -0.84 -10.32 -9.93
CA SER A 111 -0.45 -11.61 -10.52
C SER A 111 -0.66 -11.57 -12.03
N THR A 112 0.43 -11.79 -12.77
CA THR A 112 0.39 -12.07 -14.22
C THR A 112 0.05 -13.52 -14.51
N ALA A 113 0.31 -14.43 -13.56
CA ALA A 113 0.14 -15.87 -13.77
C ALA A 113 -1.31 -16.24 -14.12
N GLY A 114 -2.30 -15.76 -13.38
CA GLY A 114 -3.71 -16.05 -13.65
C GLY A 114 -4.20 -15.45 -14.97
N ARG A 115 -3.71 -14.27 -15.37
CA ARG A 115 -4.03 -13.63 -16.65
C ARG A 115 -3.28 -14.29 -17.79
N ALA A 116 -1.98 -14.59 -17.61
CA ALA A 116 -1.17 -15.29 -18.59
C ALA A 116 -1.72 -16.69 -18.92
N THR A 117 -2.30 -17.38 -17.94
CA THR A 117 -2.96 -18.68 -18.18
C THR A 117 -4.19 -18.52 -19.09
N GLY A 118 -5.00 -17.48 -18.84
CA GLY A 118 -6.15 -17.16 -19.71
C GLY A 118 -5.73 -16.82 -21.13
N TYR A 119 -4.70 -16.00 -21.32
CA TYR A 119 -4.15 -15.66 -22.63
C TYR A 119 -3.41 -16.85 -23.27
N GLY A 120 -2.70 -17.65 -22.46
CA GLY A 120 -1.94 -18.79 -22.92
C GLY A 120 -2.80 -19.89 -23.57
N ILE A 121 -3.97 -20.20 -22.99
CA ILE A 121 -4.92 -21.14 -23.58
C ILE A 121 -5.47 -20.58 -24.90
N GLY A 122 -5.78 -19.28 -24.94
CA GLY A 122 -6.22 -18.63 -26.18
C GLY A 122 -5.13 -18.53 -27.23
N ALA A 123 -3.86 -18.33 -26.84
CA ALA A 123 -2.72 -18.23 -27.76
C ALA A 123 -2.38 -19.54 -28.47
N LEU A 124 -2.73 -20.68 -27.88
CA LEU A 124 -2.60 -21.99 -28.55
C LEU A 124 -3.50 -22.11 -29.79
N PHE A 125 -4.61 -21.35 -29.81
CA PHE A 125 -5.57 -21.36 -30.91
C PHE A 125 -5.51 -20.10 -31.77
N LEU A 126 -5.04 -18.95 -31.19
CA LEU A 126 -5.05 -17.67 -31.86
C LEU A 126 -3.76 -16.89 -31.52
N TRP A 127 -2.78 -16.93 -32.41
CA TRP A 127 -1.50 -16.20 -32.31
C TRP A 127 -1.65 -14.72 -31.83
N PRO A 128 -2.65 -13.95 -32.28
CA PRO A 128 -2.82 -12.56 -31.83
C PRO A 128 -3.02 -12.37 -30.32
N LEU A 129 -3.36 -13.42 -29.56
CA LEU A 129 -3.53 -13.34 -28.10
C LEU A 129 -2.21 -13.40 -27.32
N ALA A 130 -1.10 -13.72 -27.98
CA ALA A 130 0.21 -13.74 -27.33
C ALA A 130 0.73 -12.32 -27.01
N VAL A 131 0.42 -11.34 -27.86
CA VAL A 131 0.88 -9.95 -27.70
C VAL A 131 0.33 -9.28 -26.43
N PRO A 132 -0.99 -9.39 -26.12
CA PRO A 132 -1.53 -8.85 -24.87
C PRO A 132 -0.89 -9.46 -23.63
N ALA A 133 -0.59 -10.76 -23.61
CA ALA A 133 0.03 -11.43 -22.48
C ALA A 133 1.43 -10.87 -22.16
N ILE A 134 2.24 -10.59 -23.19
CA ILE A 134 3.58 -10.00 -23.02
C ILE A 134 3.48 -8.58 -22.50
N VAL A 135 2.58 -7.75 -23.07
CA VAL A 135 2.39 -6.36 -22.65
C VAL A 135 1.87 -6.27 -21.21
N ASP A 136 0.92 -7.13 -20.83
CA ASP A 136 0.39 -7.18 -19.47
C ASP A 136 1.47 -7.63 -18.47
N GLY A 137 2.34 -8.57 -18.86
CA GLY A 137 3.49 -9.01 -18.07
C GLY A 137 4.44 -7.86 -17.72
N VAL A 138 4.84 -7.07 -18.70
CA VAL A 138 5.73 -5.91 -18.49
C VAL A 138 5.06 -4.84 -17.64
N LYS A 139 3.79 -4.51 -17.91
CA LYS A 139 3.03 -3.51 -17.13
C LYS A 139 2.84 -3.94 -15.68
N SER A 140 2.53 -5.21 -15.43
CA SER A 140 2.39 -5.73 -14.06
C SER A 140 3.72 -5.70 -13.30
N SER A 141 4.84 -5.99 -13.96
CA SER A 141 6.16 -5.87 -13.35
C SER A 141 6.46 -4.44 -12.93
N ASN A 142 6.18 -3.47 -13.80
CA ASN A 142 6.36 -2.05 -13.48
C ASN A 142 5.43 -1.59 -12.35
N ALA A 143 4.17 -2.01 -12.35
CA ALA A 143 3.21 -1.70 -11.30
C ALA A 143 3.64 -2.28 -9.95
N ASN A 144 4.17 -3.50 -9.91
CA ASN A 144 4.66 -4.13 -8.69
C ASN A 144 5.90 -3.41 -8.15
N THR A 145 6.82 -2.99 -9.02
CA THR A 145 7.99 -2.18 -8.61
C THR A 145 7.55 -0.82 -8.03
N GLN A 146 6.58 -0.17 -8.65
CA GLN A 146 6.03 1.09 -8.12
C GLN A 146 5.33 0.87 -6.76
N MET A 147 4.64 -0.26 -6.59
CA MET A 147 4.02 -0.65 -5.34
C MET A 147 5.06 -0.83 -4.23
N ASP A 148 6.17 -1.54 -4.48
CA ASP A 148 7.25 -1.71 -3.51
C ASP A 148 7.80 -0.37 -3.03
N ILE A 149 8.10 0.54 -3.96
CA ILE A 149 8.63 1.88 -3.66
C ILE A 149 7.61 2.67 -2.84
N ASP A 150 6.35 2.64 -3.22
CA ASP A 150 5.29 3.43 -2.58
C ASP A 150 4.97 2.92 -1.17
N PHE A 151 4.89 1.58 -0.97
CA PHE A 151 4.67 1.00 0.35
C PHE A 151 5.85 1.31 1.30
N ALA A 152 7.08 1.18 0.82
CA ALA A 152 8.26 1.54 1.59
C ALA A 152 8.29 3.03 1.96
N ALA A 153 7.96 3.92 1.01
CA ALA A 153 7.93 5.37 1.23
C ALA A 153 6.82 5.80 2.22
N LYS A 154 5.67 5.12 2.22
CA LYS A 154 4.55 5.37 3.15
C LYS A 154 4.77 4.73 4.52
N GLY A 155 5.63 3.73 4.61
CA GLY A 155 5.95 3.02 5.84
C GLY A 155 6.55 3.95 6.89
N LEU A 156 6.15 3.76 8.16
CA LEU A 156 6.76 4.45 9.28
C LEU A 156 8.20 3.98 9.46
N GLN A 157 9.14 4.92 9.35
CA GLN A 157 10.56 4.64 9.48
C GLN A 157 11.02 4.80 10.92
N GLU A 158 11.95 3.93 11.35
CA GLU A 158 12.70 4.16 12.59
C GLU A 158 13.50 5.45 12.44
N SER A 159 13.34 6.35 13.37
CA SER A 159 13.99 7.66 13.28
C SER A 159 14.10 8.36 14.62
N VAL A 160 15.02 9.30 14.66
CA VAL A 160 15.10 10.26 15.77
C VAL A 160 14.20 11.44 15.44
N ILE A 161 13.21 11.65 16.29
CA ILE A 161 12.29 12.77 16.21
C ILE A 161 12.95 13.96 16.94
N GLN A 162 13.26 14.99 16.17
CA GLN A 162 13.89 16.18 16.71
C GLN A 162 12.95 16.96 17.63
N PRO A 163 13.46 17.82 18.53
CA PRO A 163 12.65 18.79 19.25
C PRO A 163 11.75 19.59 18.31
N PHE A 164 10.51 19.81 18.71
CA PHE A 164 9.51 20.61 17.97
C PHE A 164 9.27 20.14 16.53
N SER A 165 9.40 18.82 16.29
CA SER A 165 9.16 18.22 15.00
C SER A 165 8.13 17.10 15.06
N ASN A 166 7.61 16.72 13.88
CA ASN A 166 6.65 15.64 13.78
C ASN A 166 7.05 14.62 12.73
N ILE A 167 6.62 13.39 12.92
CA ILE A 167 6.74 12.30 11.95
C ILE A 167 5.37 11.64 11.77
N SER A 168 5.15 11.08 10.59
CA SER A 168 3.96 10.28 10.30
C SER A 168 4.29 9.22 9.27
N GLY A 169 3.70 8.04 9.44
CA GLY A 169 3.83 6.95 8.49
C GLY A 169 2.81 5.85 8.77
N VAL A 170 2.79 4.84 7.92
CA VAL A 170 1.89 3.70 8.04
C VAL A 170 2.65 2.49 8.56
N ILE A 171 2.09 1.82 9.54
CA ILE A 171 2.55 0.53 10.04
C ILE A 171 1.54 -0.54 9.67
N PHE A 172 2.01 -1.76 9.45
CA PHE A 172 1.19 -2.89 9.04
C PHE A 172 1.28 -3.99 10.08
N PHE A 173 0.14 -4.60 10.37
CA PHE A 173 0.03 -5.76 11.26
C PHE A 173 -0.73 -6.86 10.55
N PHE A 174 -0.57 -8.10 10.98
CA PHE A 174 -1.53 -9.14 10.59
C PHE A 174 -2.92 -8.81 11.16
N SER A 175 -3.96 -8.90 10.34
CA SER A 175 -5.34 -8.59 10.77
C SER A 175 -5.78 -9.46 11.95
N SER A 176 -5.25 -10.69 12.07
CA SER A 176 -5.50 -11.60 13.18
C SER A 176 -4.90 -11.14 14.52
N GLU A 177 -3.85 -10.32 14.47
CA GLU A 177 -3.14 -9.83 15.65
C GLU A 177 -3.53 -8.38 16.01
N PHE A 178 -4.36 -7.77 15.17
CA PHE A 178 -4.81 -6.40 15.40
C PHE A 178 -5.64 -6.30 16.67
N LYS A 179 -5.30 -5.33 17.51
CA LYS A 179 -5.99 -5.00 18.75
C LYS A 179 -6.48 -3.56 18.71
N SER A 180 -7.50 -3.26 19.50
CA SER A 180 -8.08 -1.91 19.60
C SER A 180 -7.18 -0.89 20.30
N TYR A 181 -6.03 -1.29 20.79
CA TYR A 181 -5.05 -0.41 21.40
C TYR A 181 -3.66 -0.62 20.76
N LEU A 182 -2.90 0.44 20.64
CA LEU A 182 -1.54 0.46 20.14
C LEU A 182 -0.67 1.23 21.15
N GLY A 183 0.32 0.59 21.72
CA GLY A 183 1.35 1.24 22.52
C GLY A 183 2.49 1.74 21.61
N VAL A 184 2.90 2.98 21.82
CA VAL A 184 4.07 3.57 21.17
C VAL A 184 5.00 4.07 22.27
N ASN A 185 6.12 3.39 22.46
CA ASN A 185 7.16 3.79 23.39
C ASN A 185 8.23 4.57 22.64
N LEU A 186 8.48 5.77 23.10
CA LEU A 186 9.54 6.63 22.61
C LEU A 186 10.64 6.67 23.65
N ILE A 187 11.89 6.56 23.23
CA ILE A 187 13.03 6.58 24.12
C ILE A 187 13.71 7.93 23.99
N ASN A 188 13.91 8.62 25.11
CA ASN A 188 14.75 9.79 25.15
C ASN A 188 16.19 9.37 24.84
N ARG A 189 16.76 9.93 23.78
CA ARG A 189 18.09 9.53 23.29
C ARG A 189 19.23 9.97 24.22
N GLU A 190 19.01 10.97 25.05
CA GLU A 190 20.03 11.48 25.96
C GLU A 190 20.07 10.72 27.29
N THR A 191 18.88 10.35 27.81
CA THR A 191 18.76 9.65 29.10
C THR A 191 18.59 8.15 28.97
N ASN A 192 18.26 7.64 27.77
CA ASN A 192 17.86 6.25 27.49
C ASN A 192 16.64 5.77 28.29
N GLU A 193 15.76 6.69 28.71
CA GLU A 193 14.49 6.43 29.40
C GLU A 193 13.28 6.56 28.47
#